data_41dbf0577b1d351ed2327fbdc0a359b6
#
_entry.id   41dbf0577b1d351ed2327fbdc0a359b6
#
_cell.length_a   1.000
_cell.length_b   1.000
_cell.length_c   1.000
_cell.angle_alpha   90.00
_cell.angle_beta   90.00
_cell.angle_gamma   90.00
#
_symmetry.space_group_name_H-M   'P 1'
#
loop_
_entity.id
_entity.type
_entity.pdbx_description
1 polymer ?
#
loop_
_entity_poly.entity_id
_entity_poly.type
_entity_poly.pdbx_seq_one_letter_code
_entity_poly.pdbx_strand_id
1 'polypeptide(L)'
;MQVKSHLSVLIHDLANKYGDKTALTFKKFGSDKWQSVSWNQFSLRVKQVSNALLNIGAKPHDKIAVFSQNCVHYLYTDFGAYGIKVCSIPFYATSSEQQIQYMINDGQVRFLFVGEQDQYDKAHRVFALCPSLERIIIFDSSVRISTHDPAALYFKDFIKLGENLPRQTEVEALYQSASMDDMANILYTSGTTGDSKGVMLTYGQYDAALRANDEVVPVSEKDRVINFLPFTHIFERGWSYLCLSEGARLFINTYPHEIQESMRQVHPTCMCSVPRFWEKVYIAVKAKMDEAGSVQKKLFYHALAVGRKRNIEYIANGKRPPLTLELEYKIINKTILSMVRKQLGLEHPNIFPTAGAYVSPEVEEFVLSVGIGMVVGYGLTESLATVSCVHLDKKFTIGSVGRPISSIQIKIGEDNEILLKGPTITKGYYHRDTTNAKVFDEEGFFRTGDAGYMKDGELFLTERIKDLFKTSNGKYIAPQQVEALLLVDKFIDQVAVIADQRKFVSALVVPEFRLVEEWAREHHIAFSSREDLCANEQVKKMLQERINTLQQQLAYYEQIKRITLLPHHFSMESGELTNTLKIRRPIINKNYQAEIDKMYEE
;
A
#
# COMPACT_ATOMS: atom_id res chain seq x y z
N MET A 1 23.54 13.08 16.45
CA MET A 1 22.18 12.60 16.12
C MET A 1 21.80 11.55 17.15
N GLN A 2 20.69 11.78 17.85
CA GLN A 2 20.19 10.81 18.82
C GLN A 2 19.69 9.59 18.03
N VAL A 3 20.19 8.39 18.31
CA VAL A 3 19.76 7.15 17.65
C VAL A 3 18.29 6.92 18.01
N LYS A 4 17.38 6.81 17.02
CA LYS A 4 16.04 6.26 17.28
C LYS A 4 16.25 4.84 17.80
N SER A 5 15.45 4.41 18.76
CA SER A 5 15.62 3.09 19.37
C SER A 5 15.69 1.98 18.33
N HIS A 6 16.62 1.05 18.51
CA HIS A 6 16.72 -0.17 17.70
C HIS A 6 15.40 -0.94 17.74
N LEU A 7 14.92 -1.50 16.62
CA LEU A 7 13.60 -2.18 16.56
C LEU A 7 13.44 -3.28 17.62
N SER A 8 14.54 -3.95 18.03
CA SER A 8 14.51 -4.98 19.07
C SER A 8 14.10 -4.47 20.45
N VAL A 9 14.25 -3.18 20.73
CA VAL A 9 13.92 -2.54 22.02
C VAL A 9 12.90 -1.42 21.89
N LEU A 10 12.52 -1.02 20.67
CA LEU A 10 11.66 0.13 20.40
C LEU A 10 10.40 0.15 21.29
N ILE A 11 9.66 -0.96 21.36
CA ILE A 11 8.42 -1.02 22.14
C ILE A 11 8.67 -0.91 23.64
N HIS A 12 9.82 -1.39 24.13
CA HIS A 12 10.19 -1.28 25.54
C HIS A 12 10.54 0.17 25.91
N ASP A 13 11.27 0.86 25.05
CA ASP A 13 11.62 2.27 25.24
C ASP A 13 10.38 3.16 25.20
N LEU A 14 9.44 2.89 24.28
CA LEU A 14 8.17 3.59 24.20
C LEU A 14 7.27 3.31 25.41
N ALA A 15 7.27 2.09 25.94
CA ALA A 15 6.58 1.76 27.18
C ALA A 15 7.15 2.53 28.38
N ASN A 16 8.47 2.64 28.48
CA ASN A 16 9.12 3.45 29.53
C ASN A 16 8.74 4.94 29.41
N LYS A 17 8.54 5.45 28.18
CA LYS A 17 8.20 6.86 27.93
C LYS A 17 6.71 7.14 28.12
N TYR A 18 5.82 6.26 27.67
CA TYR A 18 4.37 6.52 27.58
C TYR A 18 3.51 5.72 28.57
N GLY A 19 4.04 4.64 29.17
CA GLY A 19 3.40 3.89 30.26
C GLY A 19 2.02 3.33 29.87
N ASP A 20 1.00 3.73 30.62
CA ASP A 20 -0.37 3.25 30.43
C ASP A 20 -1.20 4.04 29.38
N LYS A 21 -0.59 5.01 28.68
CA LYS A 21 -1.24 5.60 27.51
C LYS A 21 -1.54 4.52 26.46
N THR A 22 -2.64 4.68 25.72
CA THR A 22 -3.05 3.74 24.68
C THR A 22 -2.05 3.74 23.52
N ALA A 23 -1.51 2.58 23.19
CA ALA A 23 -0.63 2.36 22.03
C ALA A 23 -1.42 1.87 20.82
N LEU A 24 -2.17 0.78 20.99
CA LEU A 24 -2.88 0.10 19.92
C LEU A 24 -4.37 0.02 20.23
N THR A 25 -5.18 0.09 19.19
CA THR A 25 -6.62 -0.16 19.23
C THR A 25 -6.99 -1.05 18.06
N PHE A 26 -7.74 -2.09 18.29
CA PHE A 26 -8.00 -3.15 17.31
C PHE A 26 -9.34 -3.82 17.55
N LYS A 27 -9.84 -4.53 16.55
CA LYS A 27 -10.94 -5.49 16.69
C LYS A 27 -10.36 -6.92 16.75
N LYS A 28 -10.96 -7.80 17.54
CA LYS A 28 -10.65 -9.24 17.45
C LYS A 28 -11.30 -9.81 16.20
N PHE A 29 -10.76 -10.90 15.68
CA PHE A 29 -11.40 -11.66 14.61
C PHE A 29 -12.86 -11.98 14.96
N GLY A 30 -13.77 -11.74 14.02
CA GLY A 30 -15.20 -11.96 14.21
C GLY A 30 -15.89 -10.99 15.18
N SER A 31 -15.29 -9.85 15.53
CA SER A 31 -15.87 -8.87 16.45
C SER A 31 -15.80 -7.44 15.91
N ASP A 32 -16.91 -6.72 16.03
CA ASP A 32 -16.99 -5.30 15.65
C ASP A 32 -16.55 -4.33 16.76
N LYS A 33 -16.23 -4.86 17.96
CA LYS A 33 -15.89 -4.04 19.12
C LYS A 33 -14.41 -3.70 19.15
N TRP A 34 -14.11 -2.40 19.20
CA TRP A 34 -12.77 -1.90 19.42
C TRP A 34 -12.28 -2.20 20.86
N GLN A 35 -11.06 -2.70 20.94
CA GLN A 35 -10.33 -2.93 22.19
C GLN A 35 -9.01 -2.18 22.13
N SER A 36 -8.49 -1.80 23.29
CA SER A 36 -7.22 -1.06 23.35
C SER A 36 -6.24 -1.73 24.28
N VAL A 37 -4.95 -1.55 23.99
CA VAL A 37 -3.84 -1.91 24.87
C VAL A 37 -2.94 -0.71 25.07
N SER A 38 -2.40 -0.58 26.27
CA SER A 38 -1.42 0.45 26.61
C SER A 38 -0.03 0.09 26.11
N TRP A 39 0.91 1.03 26.12
CA TRP A 39 2.31 0.76 25.82
C TRP A 39 2.93 -0.28 26.77
N ASN A 40 2.58 -0.23 28.08
CA ASN A 40 3.01 -1.24 29.04
C ASN A 40 2.50 -2.64 28.69
N GLN A 41 1.21 -2.74 28.33
CA GLN A 41 0.62 -4.02 27.90
C GLN A 41 1.23 -4.53 26.59
N PHE A 42 1.49 -3.64 25.64
CA PHE A 42 2.14 -3.98 24.38
C PHE A 42 3.56 -4.53 24.64
N SER A 43 4.37 -3.80 25.43
CA SER A 43 5.72 -4.23 25.81
C SER A 43 5.71 -5.60 26.52
N LEU A 44 4.76 -5.82 27.45
CA LEU A 44 4.63 -7.12 28.12
C LEU A 44 4.34 -8.25 27.13
N ARG A 45 3.42 -8.04 26.17
CA ARG A 45 3.11 -9.04 25.14
C ARG A 45 4.30 -9.34 24.24
N VAL A 46 5.07 -8.32 23.86
CA VAL A 46 6.31 -8.48 23.10
C VAL A 46 7.32 -9.36 23.87
N LYS A 47 7.55 -9.09 25.17
CA LYS A 47 8.41 -9.91 26.03
C LYS A 47 7.92 -11.37 26.12
N GLN A 48 6.62 -11.56 26.29
CA GLN A 48 6.03 -12.90 26.35
C GLN A 48 6.24 -13.67 25.05
N VAL A 49 6.07 -13.03 23.88
CA VAL A 49 6.35 -13.65 22.57
C VAL A 49 7.83 -14.02 22.43
N SER A 50 8.76 -13.13 22.80
CA SER A 50 10.21 -13.43 22.78
C SER A 50 10.55 -14.66 23.63
N ASN A 51 10.03 -14.70 24.86
CA ASN A 51 10.23 -15.84 25.77
C ASN A 51 9.61 -17.13 25.23
N ALA A 52 8.39 -17.06 24.67
CA ALA A 52 7.71 -18.22 24.11
C ALA A 52 8.44 -18.78 22.87
N LEU A 53 8.95 -17.90 21.99
CA LEU A 53 9.78 -18.31 20.85
C LEU A 53 11.03 -19.04 21.28
N LEU A 54 11.77 -18.56 22.30
CA LEU A 54 12.92 -19.24 22.85
C LEU A 54 12.53 -20.61 23.47
N ASN A 55 11.37 -20.71 24.12
CA ASN A 55 10.88 -21.93 24.71
C ASN A 55 10.51 -23.01 23.68
N ILE A 56 10.07 -22.63 22.49
CA ILE A 56 9.84 -23.58 21.38
C ILE A 56 11.11 -23.87 20.58
N GLY A 57 12.27 -23.33 20.99
CA GLY A 57 13.57 -23.62 20.41
C GLY A 57 14.01 -22.65 19.31
N ALA A 58 13.41 -21.45 19.19
CA ALA A 58 13.91 -20.43 18.31
C ALA A 58 15.32 -19.96 18.70
N LYS A 59 16.16 -19.71 17.72
CA LYS A 59 17.53 -19.23 17.87
C LYS A 59 17.74 -17.92 17.13
N PRO A 60 18.74 -17.10 17.52
CA PRO A 60 19.11 -15.93 16.74
C PRO A 60 19.31 -16.27 15.25
N HIS A 61 18.83 -15.39 14.38
CA HIS A 61 18.87 -15.52 12.91
C HIS A 61 17.96 -16.59 12.30
N ASP A 62 17.20 -17.34 13.11
CA ASP A 62 16.08 -18.13 12.60
C ASP A 62 15.06 -17.23 11.89
N LYS A 63 14.18 -17.85 11.10
CA LYS A 63 13.12 -17.15 10.41
C LYS A 63 11.76 -17.67 10.88
N ILE A 64 10.89 -16.71 11.19
CA ILE A 64 9.46 -16.96 11.34
C ILE A 64 8.72 -16.36 10.16
N ALA A 65 7.50 -16.82 9.89
CA ALA A 65 6.63 -16.13 8.97
C ALA A 65 5.28 -15.78 9.62
N VAL A 66 4.66 -14.71 9.12
CA VAL A 66 3.31 -14.30 9.52
C VAL A 66 2.41 -14.28 8.29
N PHE A 67 1.42 -15.17 8.27
CA PHE A 67 0.46 -15.37 7.21
C PHE A 67 -0.95 -15.01 7.73
N SER A 68 -1.27 -13.72 7.74
CA SER A 68 -2.48 -13.20 8.38
C SER A 68 -2.93 -11.87 7.78
N GLN A 69 -4.21 -11.56 7.95
CA GLN A 69 -4.72 -10.20 7.85
C GLN A 69 -4.08 -9.32 8.95
N ASN A 70 -4.24 -7.98 8.82
CA ASN A 70 -3.79 -7.07 9.84
C ASN A 70 -4.49 -7.39 11.18
N CYS A 71 -3.70 -7.61 12.21
CA CYS A 71 -4.21 -7.84 13.57
C CYS A 71 -3.15 -7.45 14.61
N VAL A 72 -3.57 -7.33 15.85
CA VAL A 72 -2.66 -6.95 16.94
C VAL A 72 -1.57 -8.01 17.19
N HIS A 73 -1.89 -9.28 17.00
CA HIS A 73 -0.94 -10.39 17.17
C HIS A 73 0.22 -10.31 16.18
N TYR A 74 -0.02 -9.73 15.01
CA TYR A 74 1.02 -9.49 14.00
C TYR A 74 2.15 -8.64 14.58
N LEU A 75 1.82 -7.50 15.20
CA LEU A 75 2.80 -6.61 15.81
C LEU A 75 3.49 -7.24 17.03
N TYR A 76 2.74 -7.97 17.87
CA TYR A 76 3.34 -8.72 19.00
C TYR A 76 4.39 -9.73 18.51
N THR A 77 4.09 -10.41 17.41
CA THR A 77 4.97 -11.44 16.82
C THR A 77 6.22 -10.80 16.20
N ASP A 78 6.08 -9.75 15.41
CA ASP A 78 7.19 -9.05 14.78
C ASP A 78 8.17 -8.50 15.84
N PHE A 79 7.69 -7.70 16.78
CA PHE A 79 8.55 -7.09 17.80
C PHE A 79 9.09 -8.12 18.79
N GLY A 80 8.35 -9.19 19.07
CA GLY A 80 8.83 -10.30 19.87
C GLY A 80 9.98 -11.07 19.20
N ALA A 81 9.89 -11.28 17.89
CA ALA A 81 10.95 -11.89 17.09
C ALA A 81 12.20 -11.00 17.03
N TYR A 82 12.01 -9.68 16.81
CA TYR A 82 13.13 -8.73 16.81
C TYR A 82 13.89 -8.70 18.14
N GLY A 83 13.17 -8.85 19.27
CA GLY A 83 13.77 -8.89 20.59
C GLY A 83 14.78 -10.03 20.81
N ILE A 84 14.76 -11.06 19.98
CA ILE A 84 15.66 -12.21 20.03
C ILE A 84 16.44 -12.45 18.74
N LYS A 85 16.56 -11.42 17.90
CA LYS A 85 17.30 -11.44 16.63
C LYS A 85 16.76 -12.46 15.61
N VAL A 86 15.47 -12.77 15.66
CA VAL A 86 14.77 -13.64 14.71
C VAL A 86 14.18 -12.79 13.60
N CYS A 87 14.41 -13.19 12.35
CA CYS A 87 13.91 -12.51 11.16
C CYS A 87 12.44 -12.86 10.92
N SER A 88 11.59 -11.86 10.70
CA SER A 88 10.17 -12.05 10.36
C SER A 88 9.94 -11.93 8.85
N ILE A 89 9.25 -12.92 8.28
CA ILE A 89 8.90 -12.98 6.86
C ILE A 89 7.36 -12.82 6.72
N PRO A 90 6.87 -11.67 6.30
CA PRO A 90 5.44 -11.47 6.14
C PRO A 90 4.91 -12.09 4.84
N PHE A 91 3.81 -12.85 4.92
CA PHE A 91 3.08 -13.40 3.79
C PHE A 91 1.73 -12.70 3.63
N TYR A 92 1.35 -12.37 2.39
CA TYR A 92 0.02 -11.84 2.12
C TYR A 92 -1.05 -12.85 2.53
N ALA A 93 -2.04 -12.42 3.28
CA ALA A 93 -3.14 -13.27 3.74
C ALA A 93 -3.89 -13.98 2.59
N THR A 94 -3.79 -13.44 1.38
CA THR A 94 -4.38 -13.96 0.14
C THR A 94 -3.45 -14.87 -0.66
N SER A 95 -2.23 -15.14 -0.19
CA SER A 95 -1.28 -16.00 -0.91
C SER A 95 -1.83 -17.41 -1.13
N SER A 96 -1.50 -17.98 -2.28
CA SER A 96 -1.86 -19.36 -2.62
C SER A 96 -0.96 -20.38 -1.89
N GLU A 97 -1.38 -21.64 -1.87
CA GLU A 97 -0.59 -22.75 -1.31
C GLU A 97 0.80 -22.84 -1.95
N GLN A 98 0.88 -22.71 -3.27
CA GLN A 98 2.14 -22.75 -4.00
C GLN A 98 3.06 -21.59 -3.60
N GLN A 99 2.50 -20.40 -3.41
CA GLN A 99 3.27 -19.23 -2.99
C GLN A 99 3.81 -19.39 -1.58
N ILE A 100 2.99 -19.82 -0.61
CA ILE A 100 3.45 -20.01 0.78
C ILE A 100 4.46 -21.16 0.87
N GLN A 101 4.25 -22.28 0.17
CA GLN A 101 5.19 -23.39 0.11
C GLN A 101 6.56 -22.92 -0.40
N TYR A 102 6.56 -22.15 -1.50
CA TYR A 102 7.78 -21.59 -2.07
C TYR A 102 8.49 -20.68 -1.05
N MET A 103 7.77 -19.71 -0.45
CA MET A 103 8.36 -18.75 0.50
C MET A 103 8.84 -19.40 1.79
N ILE A 104 8.16 -20.43 2.30
CA ILE A 104 8.59 -21.21 3.47
C ILE A 104 9.92 -21.89 3.17
N ASN A 105 10.02 -22.58 2.03
CA ASN A 105 11.21 -23.34 1.66
C ASN A 105 12.39 -22.43 1.29
N ASP A 106 12.18 -21.38 0.49
CA ASP A 106 13.21 -20.41 0.12
C ASP A 106 13.72 -19.63 1.35
N GLY A 107 12.79 -19.20 2.22
CA GLY A 107 13.09 -18.49 3.46
C GLY A 107 13.57 -19.38 4.61
N GLN A 108 13.48 -20.71 4.48
CA GLN A 108 13.78 -21.66 5.57
C GLN A 108 13.03 -21.33 6.86
N VAL A 109 11.72 -21.08 6.74
CA VAL A 109 10.85 -20.71 7.87
C VAL A 109 10.69 -21.89 8.82
N ARG A 110 10.96 -21.66 10.13
CA ARG A 110 10.79 -22.68 11.19
C ARG A 110 9.43 -22.61 11.87
N PHE A 111 8.91 -21.41 12.08
CA PHE A 111 7.63 -21.20 12.78
C PHE A 111 6.73 -20.29 11.94
N LEU A 112 5.51 -20.77 11.67
CA LEU A 112 4.53 -20.04 10.86
C LEU A 112 3.37 -19.60 11.75
N PHE A 113 3.13 -18.31 11.81
CA PHE A 113 1.98 -17.70 12.49
C PHE A 113 0.88 -17.45 11.47
N VAL A 114 -0.32 -17.99 11.70
CA VAL A 114 -1.46 -17.88 10.78
C VAL A 114 -2.64 -17.16 11.41
N GLY A 115 -3.40 -16.43 10.59
CA GLY A 115 -4.55 -15.66 11.05
C GLY A 115 -5.79 -16.50 11.27
N GLU A 116 -6.53 -16.76 10.21
CA GLU A 116 -7.85 -17.34 10.18
C GLU A 116 -7.86 -18.75 9.55
N GLN A 117 -9.05 -19.36 9.40
CA GLN A 117 -9.19 -20.74 8.93
C GLN A 117 -8.54 -20.97 7.56
N ASP A 118 -8.73 -20.06 6.59
CA ASP A 118 -8.15 -20.22 5.25
C ASP A 118 -6.62 -20.29 5.27
N GLN A 119 -5.98 -19.43 6.06
CA GLN A 119 -4.52 -19.44 6.20
C GLN A 119 -4.03 -20.70 6.91
N TYR A 120 -4.74 -21.16 7.95
CA TYR A 120 -4.42 -22.42 8.62
C TYR A 120 -4.56 -23.60 7.67
N ASP A 121 -5.66 -23.70 6.92
CA ASP A 121 -5.92 -24.83 6.02
C ASP A 121 -4.85 -24.92 4.93
N LYS A 122 -4.47 -23.78 4.34
CA LYS A 122 -3.36 -23.72 3.37
C LYS A 122 -2.03 -24.15 3.98
N ALA A 123 -1.72 -23.62 5.17
CA ALA A 123 -0.48 -23.96 5.89
C ALA A 123 -0.41 -25.46 6.25
N HIS A 124 -1.52 -26.02 6.72
CA HIS A 124 -1.61 -27.45 7.06
C HIS A 124 -1.40 -28.33 5.83
N ARG A 125 -2.01 -27.99 4.67
CA ARG A 125 -1.82 -28.76 3.42
C ARG A 125 -0.40 -28.78 2.91
N VAL A 126 0.36 -27.70 3.08
CA VAL A 126 1.76 -27.64 2.62
C VAL A 126 2.78 -28.07 3.68
N PHE A 127 2.36 -28.30 4.92
CA PHE A 127 3.27 -28.58 6.05
C PHE A 127 4.27 -29.69 5.74
N ALA A 128 3.80 -30.84 5.24
CA ALA A 128 4.65 -31.99 4.90
C ALA A 128 5.62 -31.73 3.73
N LEU A 129 5.36 -30.67 2.94
CA LEU A 129 6.20 -30.24 1.81
C LEU A 129 7.23 -29.17 2.20
N CYS A 130 7.28 -28.80 3.49
CA CYS A 130 8.14 -27.75 4.04
C CYS A 130 9.02 -28.30 5.16
N PRO A 131 10.18 -28.91 4.84
CA PRO A 131 11.01 -29.61 5.83
C PRO A 131 11.55 -28.73 6.97
N SER A 132 11.67 -27.41 6.75
CA SER A 132 12.10 -26.47 7.79
C SER A 132 11.00 -26.11 8.78
N LEU A 133 9.73 -26.32 8.43
CA LEU A 133 8.58 -25.89 9.22
C LEU A 133 8.30 -26.85 10.38
N GLU A 134 8.43 -26.33 11.61
CA GLU A 134 8.28 -27.13 12.82
C GLU A 134 6.95 -26.92 13.54
N ARG A 135 6.38 -25.69 13.48
CA ARG A 135 5.13 -25.33 14.19
C ARG A 135 4.28 -24.37 13.37
N ILE A 136 2.96 -24.50 13.54
CA ILE A 136 1.96 -23.54 13.09
C ILE A 136 1.28 -22.93 14.32
N ILE A 137 1.37 -21.62 14.49
CA ILE A 137 0.78 -20.87 15.61
C ILE A 137 -0.41 -20.06 15.10
N ILE A 138 -1.60 -20.25 15.67
CA ILE A 138 -2.86 -19.74 15.14
C ILE A 138 -3.36 -18.57 15.99
N PHE A 139 -3.56 -17.41 15.37
CA PHE A 139 -4.01 -16.19 16.04
C PHE A 139 -5.47 -16.24 16.45
N ASP A 140 -6.36 -16.66 15.54
CA ASP A 140 -7.79 -16.76 15.81
C ASP A 140 -8.13 -18.06 16.53
N SER A 141 -8.65 -17.94 17.74
CA SER A 141 -9.05 -19.09 18.55
C SER A 141 -10.32 -19.81 18.07
N SER A 142 -11.01 -19.27 17.07
CA SER A 142 -12.17 -19.91 16.43
C SER A 142 -11.80 -20.92 15.34
N VAL A 143 -10.55 -20.88 14.87
CA VAL A 143 -10.01 -21.82 13.87
C VAL A 143 -10.13 -23.26 14.41
N ARG A 144 -10.58 -24.17 13.58
CA ARG A 144 -10.67 -25.59 13.87
C ARG A 144 -9.38 -26.28 13.45
N ILE A 145 -8.58 -26.68 14.43
CA ILE A 145 -7.35 -27.45 14.19
C ILE A 145 -7.72 -28.88 13.81
N SER A 146 -7.05 -29.43 12.80
CA SER A 146 -7.17 -30.84 12.43
C SER A 146 -6.76 -31.73 13.61
N THR A 147 -7.51 -32.79 13.88
CA THR A 147 -7.24 -33.74 14.97
C THR A 147 -5.89 -34.47 14.83
N HIS A 148 -5.31 -34.45 13.64
CA HIS A 148 -4.04 -35.10 13.30
C HIS A 148 -2.90 -34.09 13.08
N ASP A 149 -3.01 -32.86 13.59
CA ASP A 149 -1.99 -31.83 13.46
C ASP A 149 -1.31 -31.54 14.82
N PRO A 150 -0.29 -32.32 15.21
CA PRO A 150 0.43 -32.11 16.47
C PRO A 150 1.37 -30.90 16.41
N ALA A 151 1.58 -30.31 15.22
CA ALA A 151 2.44 -29.15 15.03
C ALA A 151 1.70 -27.84 15.28
N ALA A 152 0.35 -27.83 15.23
CA ALA A 152 -0.46 -26.64 15.40
C ALA A 152 -0.80 -26.37 16.87
N LEU A 153 -0.76 -25.08 17.25
CA LEU A 153 -1.22 -24.61 18.56
C LEU A 153 -1.82 -23.21 18.44
N TYR A 154 -2.75 -22.88 19.33
CA TYR A 154 -3.31 -21.53 19.39
C TYR A 154 -2.32 -20.53 20.00
N PHE A 155 -2.33 -19.30 19.54
CA PHE A 155 -1.51 -18.22 20.09
C PHE A 155 -1.72 -18.02 21.59
N LYS A 156 -2.97 -18.21 22.09
CA LYS A 156 -3.25 -18.17 23.54
C LYS A 156 -2.47 -19.21 24.35
N ASP A 157 -2.18 -20.39 23.76
CA ASP A 157 -1.42 -21.45 24.42
C ASP A 157 0.09 -21.26 24.20
N PHE A 158 0.49 -20.79 23.02
CA PHE A 158 1.86 -20.35 22.74
C PHE A 158 2.32 -19.27 23.73
N ILE A 159 1.51 -18.24 23.99
CA ILE A 159 1.87 -17.13 24.87
C ILE A 159 2.05 -17.57 26.33
N LYS A 160 1.36 -18.63 26.79
CA LYS A 160 1.55 -19.20 28.14
C LYS A 160 2.98 -19.68 28.35
N LEU A 161 3.67 -20.16 27.31
CA LEU A 161 5.06 -20.58 27.39
C LEU A 161 6.00 -19.41 27.75
N GLY A 162 5.59 -18.17 27.50
CA GLY A 162 6.33 -16.97 27.85
C GLY A 162 5.71 -16.14 28.98
N GLU A 163 4.59 -16.58 29.59
CA GLU A 163 3.76 -15.73 30.48
C GLU A 163 4.55 -15.23 31.72
N ASN A 164 5.36 -16.09 32.35
CA ASN A 164 6.17 -15.74 33.51
C ASN A 164 7.59 -15.28 33.15
N LEU A 165 7.82 -14.96 31.87
CA LEU A 165 9.12 -14.51 31.34
C LEU A 165 10.30 -15.43 31.75
N PRO A 166 10.21 -16.75 31.52
CA PRO A 166 11.16 -17.73 32.07
C PRO A 166 12.58 -17.60 31.52
N ARG A 167 12.76 -16.95 30.39
CA ARG A 167 14.05 -16.73 29.72
C ARG A 167 14.38 -15.24 29.52
N GLN A 168 13.85 -14.37 30.39
CA GLN A 168 13.96 -12.90 30.19
C GLN A 168 15.41 -12.42 30.17
N THR A 169 16.30 -12.97 31.02
CA THR A 169 17.73 -12.64 31.03
C THR A 169 18.39 -12.95 29.69
N GLU A 170 18.01 -14.06 29.06
CA GLU A 170 18.52 -14.39 27.71
C GLU A 170 17.96 -13.45 26.63
N VAL A 171 16.67 -13.13 26.70
CA VAL A 171 16.07 -12.11 25.82
C VAL A 171 16.83 -10.78 25.92
N GLU A 172 17.13 -10.34 27.15
CA GLU A 172 17.86 -9.10 27.39
C GLU A 172 19.29 -9.14 26.82
N ALA A 173 20.00 -10.25 26.99
CA ALA A 173 21.31 -10.43 26.39
C ALA A 173 21.27 -10.41 24.86
N LEU A 174 20.21 -11.00 24.25
CA LEU A 174 20.05 -11.04 22.80
C LEU A 174 19.78 -9.65 22.20
N TYR A 175 18.85 -8.87 22.74
CA TYR A 175 18.61 -7.54 22.16
C TYR A 175 19.78 -6.57 22.44
N GLN A 176 20.51 -6.71 23.55
CA GLN A 176 21.71 -5.92 23.80
C GLN A 176 22.85 -6.24 22.82
N SER A 177 22.91 -7.47 22.32
CA SER A 177 23.87 -7.91 21.31
C SER A 177 23.40 -7.69 19.87
N ALA A 178 22.21 -7.15 19.65
CA ALA A 178 21.67 -6.94 18.32
C ALA A 178 22.47 -5.88 17.56
N SER A 179 22.82 -6.21 16.31
CA SER A 179 23.58 -5.33 15.40
C SER A 179 22.65 -4.66 14.42
N MET A 180 23.01 -3.47 13.97
CA MET A 180 22.33 -2.80 12.85
C MET A 180 22.40 -3.59 11.53
N ASP A 181 23.35 -4.54 11.42
CA ASP A 181 23.48 -5.43 10.26
C ASP A 181 22.65 -6.71 10.37
N ASP A 182 22.08 -7.01 11.53
CA ASP A 182 21.18 -8.15 11.70
C ASP A 182 19.90 -7.95 10.87
N MET A 183 19.40 -9.05 10.28
CA MET A 183 18.25 -9.04 9.39
C MET A 183 16.95 -8.97 10.20
N ALA A 184 16.18 -7.89 9.97
CA ALA A 184 14.85 -7.73 10.57
C ALA A 184 13.77 -8.47 9.76
N ASN A 185 13.79 -8.28 8.44
CA ASN A 185 12.78 -8.87 7.54
C ASN A 185 13.38 -9.37 6.23
N ILE A 186 12.69 -10.36 5.64
CA ILE A 186 12.76 -10.69 4.22
C ILE A 186 11.36 -10.49 3.65
N LEU A 187 11.20 -9.50 2.75
CA LEU A 187 9.90 -9.22 2.11
C LEU A 187 9.89 -9.76 0.69
N TYR A 188 8.99 -10.71 0.42
CA TYR A 188 8.83 -11.27 -0.91
C TYR A 188 8.02 -10.32 -1.80
N THR A 189 8.66 -9.89 -2.91
CA THR A 189 8.00 -9.07 -3.93
C THR A 189 7.58 -9.95 -5.11
N SER A 190 6.34 -9.79 -5.57
CA SER A 190 5.87 -10.44 -6.79
C SER A 190 6.53 -9.78 -7.99
N GLY A 191 7.59 -10.37 -8.51
CA GLY A 191 8.14 -9.97 -9.80
C GLY A 191 7.10 -10.14 -10.91
N THR A 192 7.07 -9.21 -11.87
CA THR A 192 6.18 -9.31 -13.05
C THR A 192 6.57 -10.47 -13.97
N THR A 193 7.75 -11.08 -13.80
CA THR A 193 8.37 -12.00 -14.76
C THR A 193 8.91 -13.31 -14.18
N GLY A 194 8.56 -13.69 -12.94
CA GLY A 194 9.09 -14.93 -12.34
C GLY A 194 8.71 -15.14 -10.87
N ASP A 195 9.42 -16.06 -10.21
CA ASP A 195 9.25 -16.35 -8.80
C ASP A 195 9.50 -15.10 -7.93
N SER A 196 8.76 -14.99 -6.84
CA SER A 196 8.91 -13.91 -5.88
C SER A 196 10.33 -13.87 -5.31
N LYS A 197 10.88 -12.66 -5.16
CA LYS A 197 12.24 -12.45 -4.61
C LYS A 197 12.14 -11.87 -3.21
N GLY A 198 12.88 -12.45 -2.27
CA GLY A 198 12.94 -11.99 -0.89
C GLY A 198 13.91 -10.79 -0.75
N VAL A 199 13.40 -9.60 -0.55
CA VAL A 199 14.19 -8.40 -0.29
C VAL A 199 14.70 -8.42 1.15
N MET A 200 16.02 -8.34 1.33
CA MET A 200 16.65 -8.35 2.65
C MET A 200 16.64 -6.95 3.28
N LEU A 201 16.09 -6.84 4.48
CA LEU A 201 16.01 -5.58 5.23
C LEU A 201 16.59 -5.75 6.64
N THR A 202 17.59 -4.92 6.96
CA THR A 202 18.30 -4.94 8.25
C THR A 202 17.73 -3.92 9.23
N TYR A 203 18.06 -4.02 10.51
CA TYR A 203 17.70 -3.04 11.52
C TYR A 203 18.26 -1.65 11.20
N GLY A 204 19.49 -1.56 10.65
CA GLY A 204 20.10 -0.30 10.27
C GLY A 204 19.36 0.42 9.15
N GLN A 205 18.79 -0.34 8.21
CA GLN A 205 17.96 0.23 7.14
C GLN A 205 16.65 0.81 7.72
N TYR A 206 16.01 0.11 8.66
CA TYR A 206 14.83 0.62 9.36
C TYR A 206 15.16 1.90 10.15
N ASP A 207 16.25 1.93 10.92
CA ASP A 207 16.65 3.11 11.65
C ASP A 207 16.92 4.32 10.74
N ALA A 208 17.61 4.10 9.62
CA ALA A 208 17.85 5.14 8.63
C ALA A 208 16.53 5.67 7.99
N ALA A 209 15.61 4.77 7.67
CA ALA A 209 14.32 5.13 7.08
C ALA A 209 13.43 5.88 8.10
N LEU A 210 13.35 5.41 9.34
CA LEU A 210 12.58 6.08 10.39
C LEU A 210 13.07 7.52 10.61
N ARG A 211 14.40 7.72 10.68
CA ARG A 211 14.98 9.06 10.83
C ARG A 211 14.69 9.96 9.64
N ALA A 212 14.91 9.46 8.42
CA ALA A 212 14.73 10.28 7.23
C ALA A 212 13.26 10.67 7.00
N ASN A 213 12.33 9.80 7.36
CA ASN A 213 10.89 10.12 7.24
C ASN A 213 10.42 11.06 8.37
N ASP A 214 10.96 10.96 9.57
CA ASP A 214 10.67 11.88 10.69
C ASP A 214 10.99 13.34 10.36
N GLU A 215 12.01 13.59 9.53
CA GLU A 215 12.36 14.94 9.07
C GLU A 215 11.29 15.59 8.19
N VAL A 216 10.42 14.78 7.58
CA VAL A 216 9.48 15.25 6.54
C VAL A 216 8.00 14.98 6.87
N VAL A 217 7.72 14.08 7.80
CA VAL A 217 6.37 13.63 8.13
C VAL A 217 5.99 14.06 9.56
N PRO A 218 5.08 15.05 9.72
CA PRO A 218 4.75 15.62 11.02
C PRO A 218 3.77 14.75 11.83
N VAL A 219 4.18 13.54 12.18
CA VAL A 219 3.41 12.66 13.08
C VAL A 219 3.87 12.83 14.52
N SER A 220 2.96 12.73 15.46
CA SER A 220 3.21 12.88 16.89
C SER A 220 2.35 11.96 17.75
N GLU A 221 2.62 11.94 19.06
CA GLU A 221 1.81 11.19 20.06
C GLU A 221 0.32 11.60 20.12
N LYS A 222 -0.05 12.73 19.50
CA LYS A 222 -1.44 13.22 19.45
C LYS A 222 -2.24 12.62 18.30
N ASP A 223 -1.53 12.00 17.35
CA ASP A 223 -2.15 11.49 16.14
C ASP A 223 -2.87 10.15 16.36
N ARG A 224 -3.98 10.01 15.63
CA ARG A 224 -4.74 8.77 15.48
C ARG A 224 -4.47 8.23 14.09
N VAL A 225 -3.71 7.15 14.04
CA VAL A 225 -3.29 6.53 12.80
C VAL A 225 -4.13 5.29 12.55
N ILE A 226 -4.77 5.16 11.39
CA ILE A 226 -5.47 3.93 11.02
C ILE A 226 -4.65 3.15 9.99
N ASN A 227 -4.42 1.86 10.26
CA ASN A 227 -3.83 0.96 9.29
C ASN A 227 -4.88 0.50 8.29
N PHE A 228 -4.53 0.52 7.02
CA PHE A 228 -5.43 0.18 5.93
C PHE A 228 -4.82 -0.85 4.99
N LEU A 229 -3.57 -0.64 4.60
CA LEU A 229 -2.85 -1.56 3.72
C LEU A 229 -2.32 -2.75 4.52
N PRO A 230 -1.99 -3.88 3.87
CA PRO A 230 -1.43 -5.04 4.58
C PRO A 230 -0.07 -4.73 5.24
N PHE A 231 0.13 -5.17 6.49
CA PHE A 231 1.44 -5.12 7.16
C PHE A 231 2.52 -5.93 6.42
N THR A 232 2.11 -6.77 5.51
CA THR A 232 3.00 -7.50 4.60
C THR A 232 3.71 -6.56 3.63
N HIS A 233 3.07 -5.46 3.25
CA HIS A 233 3.65 -4.48 2.33
C HIS A 233 4.53 -3.50 3.07
N ILE A 234 5.72 -3.20 2.51
CA ILE A 234 6.70 -2.32 3.15
C ILE A 234 6.16 -0.92 3.44
N PHE A 235 5.27 -0.39 2.61
CA PHE A 235 4.71 0.94 2.79
C PHE A 235 3.90 1.04 4.09
N GLU A 236 2.96 0.10 4.34
CA GLU A 236 2.20 0.08 5.59
C GLU A 236 3.09 -0.26 6.79
N ARG A 237 3.99 -1.23 6.63
CA ARG A 237 4.92 -1.64 7.68
C ARG A 237 5.82 -0.48 8.12
N GLY A 238 6.50 0.15 7.17
CA GLY A 238 7.39 1.29 7.43
C GLY A 238 6.63 2.48 8.03
N TRP A 239 5.46 2.79 7.48
CA TRP A 239 4.55 3.82 7.99
C TRP A 239 4.12 3.54 9.43
N SER A 240 3.65 2.33 9.72
CA SER A 240 3.22 1.93 11.06
C SER A 240 4.36 2.00 12.07
N TYR A 241 5.56 1.58 11.70
CA TYR A 241 6.74 1.64 12.58
C TYR A 241 7.18 3.09 12.82
N LEU A 242 7.10 3.96 11.82
CA LEU A 242 7.32 5.40 12.01
C LEU A 242 6.30 5.98 12.99
N CYS A 243 5.01 5.72 12.79
CA CYS A 243 3.96 6.24 13.65
C CYS A 243 4.11 5.74 15.11
N LEU A 244 4.45 4.47 15.29
CA LEU A 244 4.76 3.93 16.61
C LEU A 244 5.98 4.63 17.23
N SER A 245 7.07 4.85 16.48
CA SER A 245 8.27 5.51 17.00
C SER A 245 8.01 6.93 17.50
N GLU A 246 7.01 7.61 16.92
CA GLU A 246 6.53 8.94 17.35
C GLU A 246 5.51 8.89 18.50
N GLY A 247 5.16 7.69 18.96
CA GLY A 247 4.21 7.49 20.05
C GLY A 247 2.75 7.67 19.66
N ALA A 248 2.43 7.71 18.36
CA ALA A 248 1.07 7.84 17.88
C ALA A 248 0.22 6.61 18.23
N ARG A 249 -1.08 6.83 18.43
CA ARG A 249 -2.03 5.74 18.66
C ARG A 249 -2.41 5.07 17.34
N LEU A 250 -2.15 3.76 17.24
CA LEU A 250 -2.41 2.97 16.06
C LEU A 250 -3.75 2.23 16.15
N PHE A 251 -4.61 2.40 15.15
CA PHE A 251 -5.88 1.70 15.00
C PHE A 251 -5.74 0.67 13.89
N ILE A 252 -5.89 -0.60 14.22
CA ILE A 252 -5.67 -1.71 13.29
C ILE A 252 -6.99 -2.07 12.63
N ASN A 253 -7.12 -1.76 11.33
CA ASN A 253 -8.22 -2.19 10.49
C ASN A 253 -7.88 -3.55 9.87
N THR A 254 -8.62 -4.60 10.24
CA THR A 254 -8.32 -5.98 9.84
C THR A 254 -8.61 -6.22 8.36
N TYR A 255 -9.75 -5.77 7.88
CA TYR A 255 -10.20 -6.03 6.51
C TYR A 255 -10.28 -4.73 5.69
N PRO A 256 -9.61 -4.67 4.52
CA PRO A 256 -9.60 -3.45 3.69
C PRO A 256 -11.00 -2.94 3.30
N HIS A 257 -11.99 -3.82 3.14
CA HIS A 257 -13.34 -3.42 2.77
C HIS A 257 -14.10 -2.68 3.90
N GLU A 258 -13.66 -2.80 5.16
CA GLU A 258 -14.25 -2.10 6.32
C GLU A 258 -13.70 -0.68 6.52
N ILE A 259 -12.73 -0.24 5.71
CA ILE A 259 -12.00 1.01 5.97
C ILE A 259 -12.90 2.24 6.11
N GLN A 260 -13.95 2.35 5.31
CA GLN A 260 -14.85 3.51 5.36
C GLN A 260 -15.59 3.60 6.70
N GLU A 261 -16.08 2.47 7.20
CA GLU A 261 -16.76 2.40 8.48
C GLU A 261 -15.78 2.61 9.64
N SER A 262 -14.62 1.99 9.56
CA SER A 262 -13.54 2.19 10.54
C SER A 262 -13.10 3.65 10.62
N MET A 263 -12.96 4.35 9.50
CA MET A 263 -12.63 5.78 9.48
C MET A 263 -13.68 6.65 10.16
N ARG A 264 -14.97 6.36 9.96
CA ARG A 264 -16.07 7.08 10.62
C ARG A 264 -16.10 6.86 12.14
N GLN A 265 -15.65 5.69 12.61
CA GLN A 265 -15.58 5.38 14.03
C GLN A 265 -14.31 5.95 14.69
N VAL A 266 -13.20 5.91 14.00
CA VAL A 266 -11.87 6.28 14.51
C VAL A 266 -11.59 7.77 14.38
N HIS A 267 -12.11 8.43 13.35
CA HIS A 267 -11.76 9.80 12.95
C HIS A 267 -10.24 9.99 12.87
N PRO A 268 -9.53 9.27 11.97
CA PRO A 268 -8.08 9.29 11.92
C PRO A 268 -7.55 10.67 11.52
N THR A 269 -6.39 11.01 12.07
CA THR A 269 -5.63 12.19 11.65
C THR A 269 -4.61 11.83 10.57
N CYS A 270 -4.19 10.57 10.53
CA CYS A 270 -3.18 10.08 9.60
C CYS A 270 -3.54 8.68 9.08
N MET A 271 -3.21 8.43 7.81
CA MET A 271 -3.34 7.12 7.17
C MET A 271 -2.48 7.08 5.91
N CYS A 272 -1.68 6.04 5.72
CA CYS A 272 -1.10 5.81 4.40
C CYS A 272 -2.10 5.08 3.48
N SER A 273 -2.03 5.35 2.18
CA SER A 273 -3.01 4.85 1.23
C SER A 273 -2.43 4.68 -0.18
N VAL A 274 -3.20 4.05 -1.05
CA VAL A 274 -2.92 3.94 -2.48
C VAL A 274 -3.82 4.88 -3.28
N PRO A 275 -3.44 5.30 -4.50
CA PRO A 275 -4.22 6.23 -5.33
C PRO A 275 -5.68 5.81 -5.50
N ARG A 276 -5.95 4.50 -5.70
CA ARG A 276 -7.30 3.95 -5.89
C ARG A 276 -8.27 4.29 -4.75
N PHE A 277 -7.78 4.45 -3.53
CA PHE A 277 -8.61 4.90 -2.41
C PHE A 277 -9.14 6.31 -2.66
N TRP A 278 -8.29 7.24 -3.06
CA TRP A 278 -8.65 8.63 -3.30
C TRP A 278 -9.46 8.82 -4.58
N GLU A 279 -9.22 8.02 -5.61
CA GLU A 279 -10.06 7.97 -6.81
C GLU A 279 -11.51 7.62 -6.45
N LYS A 280 -11.71 6.56 -5.65
CA LYS A 280 -13.04 6.18 -5.15
C LYS A 280 -13.69 7.29 -4.30
N VAL A 281 -12.93 7.97 -3.45
CA VAL A 281 -13.40 9.13 -2.69
C VAL A 281 -13.82 10.26 -3.63
N TYR A 282 -12.99 10.60 -4.60
CA TYR A 282 -13.27 11.64 -5.60
C TYR A 282 -14.57 11.35 -6.36
N ILE A 283 -14.71 10.14 -6.92
CA ILE A 283 -15.89 9.70 -7.66
C ILE A 283 -17.14 9.78 -6.78
N ALA A 284 -17.07 9.28 -5.54
CA ALA A 284 -18.23 9.26 -4.63
C ALA A 284 -18.69 10.67 -4.26
N VAL A 285 -17.74 11.60 -4.00
CA VAL A 285 -18.08 13.00 -3.69
C VAL A 285 -18.68 13.69 -4.90
N LYS A 286 -18.10 13.48 -6.10
CA LYS A 286 -18.59 14.06 -7.34
C LYS A 286 -20.00 13.56 -7.69
N ALA A 287 -20.24 12.25 -7.59
CA ALA A 287 -21.56 11.67 -7.82
C ALA A 287 -22.62 12.27 -6.88
N LYS A 288 -22.31 12.38 -5.59
CA LYS A 288 -23.21 13.00 -4.60
C LYS A 288 -23.50 14.47 -4.90
N MET A 289 -22.53 15.19 -5.45
CA MET A 289 -22.75 16.58 -5.87
C MET A 289 -23.55 16.70 -7.15
N ASP A 290 -23.46 15.72 -8.06
CA ASP A 290 -24.29 15.70 -9.27
C ASP A 290 -25.79 15.51 -8.96
N GLU A 291 -26.10 14.79 -7.89
CA GLU A 291 -27.45 14.62 -7.37
C GLU A 291 -27.96 15.81 -6.52
N ALA A 292 -27.06 16.69 -6.08
CA ALA A 292 -27.39 17.80 -5.21
C ALA A 292 -28.13 18.92 -5.95
N GLY A 293 -28.93 19.71 -5.22
CA GLY A 293 -29.61 20.88 -5.76
C GLY A 293 -28.64 21.95 -6.29
N SER A 294 -29.09 22.75 -7.25
CA SER A 294 -28.24 23.71 -7.98
C SER A 294 -27.48 24.68 -7.07
N VAL A 295 -28.08 25.12 -5.97
CA VAL A 295 -27.44 26.01 -4.98
C VAL A 295 -26.30 25.29 -4.24
N GLN A 296 -26.56 24.07 -3.75
CA GLN A 296 -25.55 23.28 -3.07
C GLN A 296 -24.38 22.97 -3.98
N LYS A 297 -24.66 22.61 -5.23
CA LYS A 297 -23.64 22.37 -6.26
C LYS A 297 -22.76 23.59 -6.49
N LYS A 298 -23.35 24.78 -6.67
CA LYS A 298 -22.60 26.03 -6.83
C LYS A 298 -21.73 26.36 -5.62
N LEU A 299 -22.27 26.21 -4.41
CA LEU A 299 -21.51 26.44 -3.17
C LEU A 299 -20.34 25.49 -3.02
N PHE A 300 -20.54 24.22 -3.34
CA PHE A 300 -19.48 23.21 -3.28
C PHE A 300 -18.34 23.51 -4.28
N TYR A 301 -18.66 23.78 -5.54
CA TYR A 301 -17.62 24.09 -6.53
C TYR A 301 -16.91 25.42 -6.24
N HIS A 302 -17.62 26.40 -5.69
CA HIS A 302 -16.98 27.63 -5.19
C HIS A 302 -16.01 27.31 -4.04
N ALA A 303 -16.42 26.46 -3.09
CA ALA A 303 -15.55 26.05 -1.98
C ALA A 303 -14.30 25.33 -2.46
N LEU A 304 -14.43 24.43 -3.44
CA LEU A 304 -13.28 23.78 -4.06
C LEU A 304 -12.35 24.77 -4.77
N ALA A 305 -12.91 25.75 -5.50
CA ALA A 305 -12.13 26.77 -6.20
C ALA A 305 -11.32 27.62 -5.21
N VAL A 306 -11.91 28.01 -4.08
CA VAL A 306 -11.21 28.74 -3.02
C VAL A 306 -10.12 27.88 -2.36
N GLY A 307 -10.43 26.61 -2.06
CA GLY A 307 -9.45 25.66 -1.54
C GLY A 307 -8.29 25.42 -2.51
N ARG A 308 -8.58 25.21 -3.79
CA ARG A 308 -7.59 25.07 -4.85
C ARG A 308 -6.70 26.30 -4.97
N LYS A 309 -7.31 27.48 -5.04
CA LYS A 309 -6.56 28.74 -5.14
C LYS A 309 -5.59 28.89 -3.97
N ARG A 310 -6.06 28.68 -2.74
CA ARG A 310 -5.22 28.80 -1.54
C ARG A 310 -4.12 27.74 -1.48
N ASN A 311 -4.48 26.47 -1.59
CA ASN A 311 -3.57 25.36 -1.28
C ASN A 311 -2.63 25.06 -2.46
N ILE A 312 -3.07 25.25 -3.70
CA ILE A 312 -2.29 24.91 -4.90
C ILE A 312 -1.64 26.15 -5.52
N GLU A 313 -2.44 27.20 -5.84
CA GLU A 313 -1.86 28.38 -6.54
C GLU A 313 -0.95 29.23 -5.63
N TYR A 314 -1.16 29.19 -4.31
CA TYR A 314 -0.31 29.91 -3.36
C TYR A 314 0.61 28.95 -2.59
N ILE A 315 0.08 28.10 -1.71
CA ILE A 315 0.92 27.31 -0.76
C ILE A 315 1.85 26.35 -1.48
N ALA A 316 1.33 25.53 -2.41
CA ALA A 316 2.16 24.61 -3.17
C ALA A 316 3.25 25.34 -4.00
N ASN A 317 3.00 26.58 -4.39
CA ASN A 317 3.99 27.44 -5.07
C ASN A 317 4.92 28.21 -4.10
N GLY A 318 4.88 27.93 -2.80
CA GLY A 318 5.69 28.61 -1.79
C GLY A 318 5.31 30.08 -1.57
N LYS A 319 4.10 30.49 -1.96
CA LYS A 319 3.59 31.87 -1.83
C LYS A 319 2.65 31.99 -0.65
N ARG A 320 2.63 33.16 -0.01
CA ARG A 320 1.63 33.48 1.03
C ARG A 320 0.32 33.92 0.38
N PRO A 321 -0.82 33.30 0.73
CA PRO A 321 -2.13 33.77 0.25
C PRO A 321 -2.44 35.20 0.75
N PRO A 322 -3.17 36.00 -0.02
CA PRO A 322 -3.69 37.30 0.44
C PRO A 322 -4.62 37.13 1.65
N LEU A 323 -4.67 38.12 2.53
CA LEU A 323 -5.51 38.08 3.72
C LEU A 323 -7.00 37.88 3.42
N THR A 324 -7.50 38.46 2.32
CA THR A 324 -8.88 38.26 1.86
C THR A 324 -9.17 36.80 1.52
N LEU A 325 -8.26 36.13 0.82
CA LEU A 325 -8.38 34.69 0.51
C LEU A 325 -8.28 33.82 1.77
N GLU A 326 -7.41 34.19 2.72
CA GLU A 326 -7.31 33.47 4.00
C GLU A 326 -8.59 33.57 4.82
N LEU A 327 -9.22 34.74 4.87
CA LEU A 327 -10.51 34.94 5.56
C LEU A 327 -11.63 34.16 4.89
N GLU A 328 -11.73 34.24 3.56
CA GLU A 328 -12.71 33.48 2.78
C GLU A 328 -12.51 31.97 2.97
N TYR A 329 -11.28 31.48 2.84
CA TYR A 329 -10.95 30.07 3.06
C TYR A 329 -11.29 29.62 4.48
N LYS A 330 -11.02 30.42 5.50
CA LYS A 330 -11.33 30.08 6.90
C LYS A 330 -12.83 29.84 7.11
N ILE A 331 -13.69 30.67 6.50
CA ILE A 331 -15.15 30.51 6.56
C ILE A 331 -15.56 29.22 5.81
N ILE A 332 -15.13 29.10 4.57
CA ILE A 332 -15.50 27.96 3.70
C ILE A 332 -14.96 26.64 4.26
N ASN A 333 -13.75 26.65 4.80
CA ASN A 333 -13.15 25.46 5.42
C ASN A 333 -13.92 25.01 6.65
N LYS A 334 -14.39 25.95 7.48
CA LYS A 334 -15.19 25.64 8.69
C LYS A 334 -16.62 25.17 8.36
N THR A 335 -17.16 25.54 7.23
CA THR A 335 -18.53 25.24 6.81
C THR A 335 -18.58 24.08 5.81
N ILE A 336 -18.24 24.34 4.55
CA ILE A 336 -18.46 23.41 3.44
C ILE A 336 -17.40 22.30 3.40
N LEU A 337 -16.11 22.67 3.41
CA LEU A 337 -15.03 21.68 3.27
C LEU A 337 -14.95 20.75 4.48
N SER A 338 -15.23 21.26 5.70
CA SER A 338 -15.31 20.41 6.89
C SER A 338 -16.43 19.39 6.81
N MET A 339 -17.59 19.72 6.20
CA MET A 339 -18.67 18.76 6.00
C MET A 339 -18.27 17.60 5.08
N VAL A 340 -17.54 17.90 4.02
CA VAL A 340 -16.99 16.86 3.13
C VAL A 340 -16.04 15.94 3.90
N ARG A 341 -15.07 16.51 4.61
CA ARG A 341 -14.13 15.72 5.43
C ARG A 341 -14.84 14.91 6.51
N LYS A 342 -15.85 15.47 7.18
CA LYS A 342 -16.64 14.77 8.21
C LYS A 342 -17.36 13.54 7.65
N GLN A 343 -17.91 13.62 6.44
CA GLN A 343 -18.53 12.47 5.78
C GLN A 343 -17.55 11.32 5.50
N LEU A 344 -16.28 11.65 5.33
CA LEU A 344 -15.18 10.69 5.17
C LEU A 344 -14.61 10.21 6.51
N GLY A 345 -15.05 10.76 7.64
CA GLY A 345 -14.45 10.51 8.95
C GLY A 345 -13.13 11.25 9.18
N LEU A 346 -12.80 12.26 8.36
CA LEU A 346 -11.54 13.02 8.38
C LEU A 346 -11.78 14.44 8.93
N GLU A 347 -12.22 14.55 10.17
CA GLU A 347 -12.56 15.86 10.77
C GLU A 347 -11.31 16.74 10.99
N HIS A 348 -10.23 16.13 11.42
CA HIS A 348 -8.95 16.81 11.73
C HIS A 348 -7.78 16.14 11.00
N PRO A 349 -7.74 16.24 9.66
CA PRO A 349 -6.70 15.59 8.89
C PRO A 349 -5.34 16.25 9.14
N ASN A 350 -4.31 15.44 9.41
CA ASN A 350 -2.92 15.87 9.48
C ASN A 350 -2.22 15.50 8.17
N ILE A 351 -1.84 14.22 7.99
CA ILE A 351 -1.06 13.80 6.84
C ILE A 351 -1.50 12.43 6.30
N PHE A 352 -1.58 12.33 4.97
CA PHE A 352 -2.04 11.15 4.24
C PHE A 352 -1.06 10.77 3.13
N PRO A 353 0.04 10.04 3.47
CA PRO A 353 0.96 9.55 2.46
C PRO A 353 0.25 8.65 1.46
N THR A 354 0.51 8.87 0.16
CA THR A 354 -0.09 8.14 -0.94
C THR A 354 0.99 7.73 -1.93
N ALA A 355 1.12 6.44 -2.19
CA ALA A 355 2.15 5.88 -3.04
C ALA A 355 1.75 4.52 -3.64
N GLY A 356 2.66 3.90 -4.40
CA GLY A 356 2.52 2.54 -4.92
C GLY A 356 1.94 2.44 -6.34
N ALA A 357 1.32 3.50 -6.86
CA ALA A 357 0.88 3.64 -8.24
C ALA A 357 0.89 5.13 -8.63
N TYR A 358 0.64 5.42 -9.91
CA TYR A 358 0.51 6.80 -10.38
C TYR A 358 -0.72 7.48 -9.76
N VAL A 359 -0.55 8.71 -9.30
CA VAL A 359 -1.63 9.58 -8.77
C VAL A 359 -2.06 10.53 -9.87
N SER A 360 -3.35 10.50 -10.24
CA SER A 360 -3.89 11.48 -11.17
C SER A 360 -3.81 12.89 -10.58
N PRO A 361 -3.28 13.89 -11.33
CA PRO A 361 -3.25 15.28 -10.90
C PRO A 361 -4.63 15.82 -10.49
N GLU A 362 -5.70 15.40 -11.15
CA GLU A 362 -7.07 15.80 -10.83
C GLU A 362 -7.48 15.34 -9.43
N VAL A 363 -7.12 14.11 -9.06
CA VAL A 363 -7.40 13.54 -7.73
C VAL A 363 -6.55 14.22 -6.66
N GLU A 364 -5.25 14.44 -6.93
CA GLU A 364 -4.34 15.14 -6.02
C GLU A 364 -4.84 16.57 -5.75
N GLU A 365 -5.17 17.33 -6.81
CA GLU A 365 -5.72 18.69 -6.68
C GLU A 365 -7.02 18.70 -5.87
N PHE A 366 -7.93 17.75 -6.12
CA PHE A 366 -9.18 17.65 -5.39
C PHE A 366 -8.94 17.42 -3.89
N VAL A 367 -8.11 16.45 -3.52
CA VAL A 367 -7.85 16.09 -2.13
C VAL A 367 -7.22 17.26 -1.37
N LEU A 368 -6.23 17.92 -1.98
CA LEU A 368 -5.60 19.12 -1.42
C LEU A 368 -6.60 20.29 -1.33
N SER A 369 -7.49 20.47 -2.31
CA SER A 369 -8.50 21.54 -2.30
C SER A 369 -9.53 21.36 -1.20
N VAL A 370 -9.87 20.11 -0.85
CA VAL A 370 -10.76 19.80 0.29
C VAL A 370 -10.05 20.04 1.65
N GLY A 371 -8.75 20.28 1.64
CA GLY A 371 -7.96 20.54 2.85
C GLY A 371 -7.50 19.27 3.57
N ILE A 372 -7.27 18.20 2.82
CA ILE A 372 -6.65 16.96 3.29
C ILE A 372 -5.18 16.98 2.87
N GLY A 373 -4.28 16.81 3.82
CA GLY A 373 -2.82 16.84 3.61
C GLY A 373 -2.31 15.60 2.88
N MET A 374 -2.61 15.46 1.59
CA MET A 374 -2.10 14.37 0.77
C MET A 374 -0.62 14.59 0.46
N VAL A 375 0.19 13.58 0.72
CA VAL A 375 1.63 13.57 0.42
C VAL A 375 1.89 12.46 -0.58
N VAL A 376 2.09 12.84 -1.84
CA VAL A 376 2.48 11.89 -2.88
C VAL A 376 3.94 11.52 -2.69
N GLY A 377 4.25 10.22 -2.76
CA GLY A 377 5.60 9.71 -2.60
C GLY A 377 5.93 8.55 -3.53
N TYR A 378 7.22 8.29 -3.66
CA TYR A 378 7.76 7.17 -4.40
C TYR A 378 8.67 6.33 -3.53
N GLY A 379 8.63 5.04 -3.75
CA GLY A 379 9.54 4.09 -3.14
C GLY A 379 9.27 2.64 -3.49
N LEU A 380 10.15 1.80 -3.03
CA LEU A 380 10.23 0.37 -3.33
C LEU A 380 10.36 -0.43 -2.03
N THR A 381 10.12 -1.72 -2.10
CA THR A 381 10.51 -2.62 -1.00
C THR A 381 12.02 -2.57 -0.78
N GLU A 382 12.78 -2.50 -1.85
CA GLU A 382 14.24 -2.43 -1.89
C GLU A 382 14.82 -1.13 -1.32
N SER A 383 14.01 -0.08 -1.16
CA SER A 383 14.40 1.20 -0.54
C SER A 383 13.79 1.42 0.86
N LEU A 384 13.20 0.38 1.42
CA LEU A 384 12.46 0.45 2.70
C LEU A 384 11.39 1.56 2.67
N ALA A 385 10.50 1.47 1.70
CA ALA A 385 9.38 2.33 1.35
C ALA A 385 9.79 3.65 0.66
N THR A 386 10.34 4.63 1.38
CA THR A 386 10.42 6.01 0.88
C THR A 386 11.74 6.30 0.19
N VAL A 387 11.68 6.81 -1.04
CA VAL A 387 12.77 7.41 -1.81
C VAL A 387 12.60 8.93 -1.87
N SER A 388 11.39 9.37 -2.19
CA SER A 388 11.02 10.77 -2.27
C SER A 388 9.58 10.97 -1.83
N CYS A 389 9.25 12.17 -1.39
CA CYS A 389 7.88 12.57 -1.10
C CYS A 389 7.69 14.09 -1.19
N VAL A 390 6.45 14.49 -1.39
CA VAL A 390 6.03 15.90 -1.35
C VAL A 390 6.17 16.41 0.09
N HIS A 391 6.66 17.64 0.24
CA HIS A 391 6.73 18.36 1.50
C HIS A 391 5.68 19.48 1.50
N LEU A 392 4.62 19.33 2.29
CA LEU A 392 3.50 20.29 2.30
C LEU A 392 3.86 21.67 2.84
N ASP A 393 4.97 21.78 3.58
CA ASP A 393 5.53 23.04 4.13
C ASP A 393 6.49 23.76 3.16
N LYS A 394 6.80 23.16 2.00
CA LYS A 394 7.69 23.70 0.98
C LYS A 394 6.97 23.83 -0.35
N LYS A 395 7.62 24.51 -1.30
CA LYS A 395 7.15 24.51 -2.70
C LYS A 395 7.21 23.10 -3.27
N PHE A 396 6.11 22.68 -3.90
CA PHE A 396 6.02 21.41 -4.64
C PHE A 396 5.16 21.55 -5.90
N THR A 397 5.30 20.61 -6.81
CA THR A 397 4.58 20.58 -8.09
C THR A 397 3.61 19.40 -8.11
N ILE A 398 2.33 19.66 -8.45
CA ILE A 398 1.33 18.62 -8.66
C ILE A 398 1.82 17.64 -9.74
N GLY A 399 1.66 16.35 -9.49
CA GLY A 399 2.14 15.27 -10.36
C GLY A 399 3.61 14.89 -10.14
N SER A 400 4.37 15.61 -9.26
CA SER A 400 5.66 15.13 -8.80
C SER A 400 5.50 14.10 -7.69
N VAL A 401 6.50 13.25 -7.49
CA VAL A 401 6.61 12.39 -6.31
C VAL A 401 7.53 13.01 -5.24
N GLY A 402 7.69 14.32 -5.33
CA GLY A 402 8.38 15.16 -4.36
C GLY A 402 9.90 15.09 -4.41
N ARG A 403 10.51 15.54 -3.33
CA ARG A 403 11.97 15.62 -3.17
C ARG A 403 12.52 14.34 -2.58
N PRO A 404 13.77 13.96 -2.94
CA PRO A 404 14.48 12.88 -2.26
C PRO A 404 14.52 13.12 -0.75
N ILE A 405 14.32 12.05 0.04
CA ILE A 405 14.59 12.12 1.49
C ILE A 405 16.09 12.27 1.75
N SER A 406 16.47 12.82 2.89
CA SER A 406 17.85 13.24 3.19
C SER A 406 18.90 12.13 3.11
N SER A 407 18.48 10.86 3.23
CA SER A 407 19.37 9.69 3.26
C SER A 407 19.62 9.05 1.89
N ILE A 408 18.94 9.51 0.81
CA ILE A 408 19.00 8.86 -0.50
C ILE A 408 19.62 9.77 -1.57
N GLN A 409 20.54 9.20 -2.34
CA GLN A 409 21.05 9.78 -3.57
C GLN A 409 20.30 9.19 -4.76
N ILE A 410 19.82 10.06 -5.66
CA ILE A 410 19.18 9.68 -6.92
C ILE A 410 20.08 10.07 -8.07
N LYS A 411 20.30 9.13 -8.99
CA LYS A 411 20.97 9.34 -10.27
C LYS A 411 20.01 8.90 -11.39
N ILE A 412 19.92 9.67 -12.46
CA ILE A 412 19.17 9.26 -13.66
C ILE A 412 20.17 8.65 -14.62
N GLY A 413 20.00 7.37 -14.92
CA GLY A 413 20.84 6.58 -15.79
C GLY A 413 20.36 6.54 -17.24
N GLU A 414 20.82 5.52 -17.97
CA GLU A 414 20.36 5.24 -19.33
C GLU A 414 18.86 4.92 -19.35
N ASP A 415 18.18 5.16 -20.44
CA ASP A 415 16.73 5.00 -20.60
C ASP A 415 15.90 5.75 -19.53
N ASN A 416 16.47 6.80 -18.94
CA ASN A 416 15.92 7.55 -17.82
C ASN A 416 15.68 6.67 -16.56
N GLU A 417 16.42 5.57 -16.39
CA GLU A 417 16.32 4.70 -15.22
C GLU A 417 16.68 5.47 -13.94
N ILE A 418 15.84 5.34 -12.92
CA ILE A 418 16.11 5.88 -11.59
C ILE A 418 17.05 4.92 -10.86
N LEU A 419 18.24 5.41 -10.50
CA LEU A 419 19.26 4.68 -9.77
C LEU A 419 19.34 5.25 -8.34
N LEU A 420 19.44 4.37 -7.34
CA LEU A 420 19.35 4.75 -5.93
C LEU A 420 20.58 4.30 -5.14
N LYS A 421 21.08 5.17 -4.25
CA LYS A 421 22.13 4.82 -3.30
C LYS A 421 21.85 5.47 -1.95
N GLY A 422 22.03 4.71 -0.87
CA GLY A 422 21.83 5.23 0.49
C GLY A 422 21.63 4.14 1.53
N PRO A 423 21.58 4.49 2.82
CA PRO A 423 21.52 3.54 3.92
C PRO A 423 20.18 2.80 4.03
N THR A 424 19.13 3.23 3.33
CA THR A 424 17.82 2.55 3.30
C THR A 424 17.73 1.50 2.19
N ILE A 425 18.70 1.49 1.25
CA ILE A 425 18.69 0.57 0.11
C ILE A 425 19.09 -0.82 0.56
N THR A 426 18.34 -1.84 0.10
CA THR A 426 18.60 -3.25 0.38
C THR A 426 20.04 -3.65 0.03
N LYS A 427 20.56 -4.64 0.74
CA LYS A 427 21.83 -5.31 0.38
C LYS A 427 21.66 -6.33 -0.76
N GLY A 428 20.43 -6.54 -1.24
CA GLY A 428 20.08 -7.46 -2.31
C GLY A 428 18.92 -8.40 -1.97
N TYR A 429 18.77 -9.40 -2.81
CA TYR A 429 17.74 -10.43 -2.69
C TYR A 429 18.33 -11.71 -2.05
N TYR A 430 17.56 -12.28 -1.14
CA TYR A 430 17.93 -13.48 -0.40
C TYR A 430 18.14 -14.67 -1.36
N HIS A 431 19.26 -15.35 -1.25
CA HIS A 431 19.68 -16.48 -2.10
C HIS A 431 19.60 -16.21 -3.62
N ARG A 432 19.95 -15.00 -4.06
CA ARG A 432 19.89 -14.60 -5.50
C ARG A 432 21.17 -13.93 -5.99
N ASP A 433 22.34 -14.60 -5.79
CA ASP A 433 23.66 -14.01 -6.10
C ASP A 433 23.80 -13.52 -7.55
N THR A 434 23.31 -14.28 -8.52
CA THR A 434 23.34 -13.90 -9.94
C THR A 434 22.45 -12.68 -10.24
N THR A 435 21.36 -12.49 -9.52
CA THR A 435 20.52 -11.30 -9.62
C THR A 435 21.21 -10.13 -8.91
N ASN A 436 21.75 -10.36 -7.73
CA ASN A 436 22.42 -9.34 -6.92
C ASN A 436 23.62 -8.72 -7.65
N ALA A 437 24.36 -9.52 -8.40
CA ALA A 437 25.46 -9.03 -9.24
C ALA A 437 25.04 -8.08 -10.38
N LYS A 438 23.74 -8.04 -10.72
CA LYS A 438 23.22 -7.25 -11.85
C LYS A 438 22.38 -6.03 -11.42
N VAL A 439 21.86 -6.05 -10.20
CA VAL A 439 20.95 -4.99 -9.73
C VAL A 439 21.68 -3.79 -9.13
N PHE A 440 22.99 -3.86 -8.98
CA PHE A 440 23.83 -2.72 -8.61
C PHE A 440 24.76 -2.39 -9.79
N ASP A 441 24.97 -1.08 -10.03
CA ASP A 441 25.99 -0.64 -11.00
C ASP A 441 27.39 -0.64 -10.36
N GLU A 442 28.40 -0.31 -11.16
CA GLU A 442 29.81 -0.27 -10.73
C GLU A 442 30.06 0.77 -9.61
N GLU A 443 29.23 1.81 -9.53
CA GLU A 443 29.29 2.83 -8.49
C GLU A 443 28.51 2.43 -7.22
N GLY A 444 27.82 1.29 -7.23
CA GLY A 444 26.99 0.77 -6.14
C GLY A 444 25.60 1.40 -6.04
N PHE A 445 25.08 1.98 -7.13
CA PHE A 445 23.69 2.38 -7.21
C PHE A 445 22.79 1.19 -7.55
N PHE A 446 21.68 1.08 -6.85
CA PHE A 446 20.64 0.08 -7.11
C PHE A 446 19.81 0.48 -8.33
N ARG A 447 19.65 -0.43 -9.28
CA ARG A 447 18.82 -0.29 -10.49
C ARG A 447 17.37 -0.59 -10.16
N THR A 448 16.50 0.43 -10.21
CA THR A 448 15.09 0.27 -9.81
C THR A 448 14.23 -0.38 -10.89
N GLY A 449 14.61 -0.23 -12.15
CA GLY A 449 13.78 -0.55 -13.30
C GLY A 449 12.59 0.41 -13.50
N ASP A 450 12.52 1.49 -12.72
CA ASP A 450 11.54 2.57 -12.89
C ASP A 450 12.20 3.73 -13.64
N ALA A 451 11.48 4.36 -14.57
CA ALA A 451 11.94 5.52 -15.32
C ALA A 451 11.38 6.82 -14.76
N GLY A 452 12.19 7.87 -14.83
CA GLY A 452 11.78 9.19 -14.37
C GLY A 452 12.83 10.26 -14.66
N TYR A 453 12.56 11.47 -14.19
CA TYR A 453 13.48 12.61 -14.35
C TYR A 453 13.40 13.55 -13.14
N MET A 454 14.49 14.30 -12.94
CA MET A 454 14.54 15.36 -11.92
C MET A 454 14.24 16.73 -12.55
N LYS A 455 13.37 17.51 -11.91
CA LYS A 455 13.09 18.90 -12.28
C LYS A 455 12.90 19.75 -11.02
N ASP A 456 13.61 20.86 -10.92
CA ASP A 456 13.55 21.80 -9.78
C ASP A 456 13.81 21.12 -8.41
N GLY A 457 14.59 20.02 -8.40
CA GLY A 457 14.88 19.20 -7.21
C GLY A 457 13.76 18.25 -6.81
N GLU A 458 12.72 18.09 -7.63
CA GLU A 458 11.65 17.12 -7.45
C GLU A 458 11.78 15.98 -8.46
N LEU A 459 11.40 14.78 -8.05
CA LEU A 459 11.36 13.59 -8.89
C LEU A 459 9.99 13.46 -9.57
N PHE A 460 10.00 13.14 -10.85
CA PHE A 460 8.82 12.81 -11.64
C PHE A 460 8.98 11.40 -12.19
N LEU A 461 7.98 10.56 -11.94
CA LEU A 461 7.94 9.21 -12.48
C LEU A 461 7.29 9.22 -13.86
N THR A 462 7.82 8.42 -14.78
CA THR A 462 7.16 8.15 -16.05
C THR A 462 6.45 6.81 -16.03
N GLU A 463 7.20 5.71 -15.99
CA GLU A 463 6.65 4.35 -15.97
C GLU A 463 7.75 3.36 -15.60
N ARG A 464 7.42 2.11 -15.33
CA ARG A 464 8.41 1.03 -15.31
C ARG A 464 8.97 0.78 -16.69
N ILE A 465 10.28 0.66 -16.81
CA ILE A 465 10.97 0.47 -18.11
C ILE A 465 10.43 -0.77 -18.85
N LYS A 466 10.16 -1.85 -18.10
CA LYS A 466 9.59 -3.09 -18.66
C LYS A 466 8.09 -3.03 -18.99
N ASP A 467 7.38 -2.05 -18.39
CA ASP A 467 5.93 -1.87 -18.57
C ASP A 467 5.64 -0.76 -19.60
N LEU A 468 6.65 -0.02 -20.06
CA LEU A 468 6.52 0.89 -21.21
C LEU A 468 6.20 0.10 -22.48
N PHE A 469 5.08 0.43 -23.11
CA PHE A 469 4.74 -0.15 -24.40
C PHE A 469 5.44 0.59 -25.52
N LYS A 470 5.97 -0.15 -26.45
CA LYS A 470 6.48 0.39 -27.71
C LYS A 470 5.54 0.01 -28.84
N THR A 471 4.76 0.95 -29.33
CA THR A 471 3.87 0.71 -30.46
C THR A 471 4.66 0.29 -31.72
N SER A 472 4.00 -0.34 -32.68
CA SER A 472 4.61 -0.70 -33.97
C SER A 472 5.22 0.51 -34.72
N ASN A 473 4.74 1.73 -34.42
CA ASN A 473 5.26 2.99 -34.96
C ASN A 473 6.40 3.58 -34.12
N GLY A 474 6.94 2.84 -33.15
CA GLY A 474 8.08 3.24 -32.33
C GLY A 474 7.77 4.29 -31.24
N LYS A 475 6.49 4.58 -30.96
CA LYS A 475 6.09 5.50 -29.89
C LYS A 475 6.02 4.75 -28.57
N TYR A 476 6.48 5.41 -27.49
CA TYR A 476 6.37 4.88 -26.13
C TYR A 476 5.06 5.35 -25.50
N ILE A 477 4.38 4.43 -24.84
CA ILE A 477 3.13 4.66 -24.09
C ILE A 477 3.36 4.24 -22.65
N ALA A 478 2.96 5.09 -21.70
CA ALA A 478 2.93 4.81 -20.27
C ALA A 478 1.53 4.33 -19.85
N PRO A 479 1.27 3.02 -19.82
CA PRO A 479 -0.10 2.52 -19.68
C PRO A 479 -0.75 2.90 -18.35
N GLN A 480 0.01 2.94 -17.23
CA GLN A 480 -0.55 3.30 -15.93
C GLN A 480 -1.05 4.74 -15.87
N GLN A 481 -0.40 5.67 -16.58
CA GLN A 481 -0.86 7.06 -16.65
C GLN A 481 -2.19 7.17 -17.41
N VAL A 482 -2.32 6.44 -18.53
CA VAL A 482 -3.56 6.39 -19.30
C VAL A 482 -4.68 5.70 -18.49
N GLU A 483 -4.39 4.59 -17.83
CA GLU A 483 -5.33 3.88 -16.96
C GLU A 483 -5.84 4.76 -15.82
N ALA A 484 -4.95 5.43 -15.10
CA ALA A 484 -5.31 6.32 -14.00
C ALA A 484 -6.20 7.49 -14.44
N LEU A 485 -5.98 8.01 -15.66
CA LEU A 485 -6.82 9.04 -16.26
C LEU A 485 -8.25 8.55 -16.49
N LEU A 486 -8.45 7.28 -16.85
CA LEU A 486 -9.77 6.72 -17.11
C LEU A 486 -10.48 6.30 -15.82
N LEU A 487 -9.74 5.88 -14.81
CA LEU A 487 -10.29 5.40 -13.53
C LEU A 487 -10.95 6.49 -12.68
N VAL A 488 -10.90 7.76 -13.08
CA VAL A 488 -11.67 8.84 -12.46
C VAL A 488 -13.14 8.88 -12.93
N ASP A 489 -13.48 8.11 -13.96
CA ASP A 489 -14.86 8.03 -14.47
C ASP A 489 -15.69 7.04 -13.65
N LYS A 490 -16.89 7.46 -13.24
CA LYS A 490 -17.79 6.65 -12.40
C LYS A 490 -18.31 5.36 -13.05
N PHE A 491 -18.27 5.26 -14.37
CA PHE A 491 -18.74 4.08 -15.11
C PHE A 491 -17.63 3.06 -15.40
N ILE A 492 -16.38 3.37 -15.03
CA ILE A 492 -15.21 2.51 -15.25
C ILE A 492 -14.70 2.00 -13.90
N ASP A 493 -14.74 0.67 -13.67
CA ASP A 493 -14.18 0.08 -12.44
C ASP A 493 -12.75 -0.39 -12.63
N GLN A 494 -12.46 -1.11 -13.75
CA GLN A 494 -11.10 -1.56 -14.04
C GLN A 494 -10.79 -1.31 -15.52
N VAL A 495 -9.52 -1.07 -15.83
CA VAL A 495 -9.06 -0.88 -17.21
C VAL A 495 -7.66 -1.43 -17.38
N ALA A 496 -7.42 -2.09 -18.51
CA ALA A 496 -6.10 -2.53 -18.93
C ALA A 496 -5.81 -1.98 -20.33
N VAL A 497 -4.83 -1.10 -20.42
CA VAL A 497 -4.37 -0.52 -21.69
C VAL A 497 -3.55 -1.55 -22.47
N ILE A 498 -3.82 -1.66 -23.76
CA ILE A 498 -3.16 -2.55 -24.73
C ILE A 498 -2.55 -1.70 -25.83
N ALA A 499 -1.22 -1.77 -26.01
CA ALA A 499 -0.54 -1.01 -27.05
C ALA A 499 0.79 -1.64 -27.52
N ASP A 500 1.36 -2.58 -26.76
CA ASP A 500 2.68 -3.14 -27.08
C ASP A 500 2.68 -3.85 -28.42
N GLN A 501 3.60 -3.43 -29.31
CA GLN A 501 3.72 -3.91 -30.69
C GLN A 501 2.45 -3.73 -31.55
N ARG A 502 1.49 -2.93 -31.10
CA ARG A 502 0.22 -2.69 -31.81
C ARG A 502 0.25 -1.37 -32.60
N LYS A 503 -0.64 -1.24 -33.60
CA LYS A 503 -0.72 -0.05 -34.48
C LYS A 503 -1.23 1.21 -33.75
N PHE A 504 -2.07 1.03 -32.73
CA PHE A 504 -2.68 2.08 -31.92
C PHE A 504 -2.99 1.57 -30.50
N VAL A 505 -3.33 2.48 -29.60
CA VAL A 505 -3.73 2.15 -28.23
C VAL A 505 -5.18 1.69 -28.20
N SER A 506 -5.46 0.59 -27.53
CA SER A 506 -6.78 0.10 -27.19
C SER A 506 -6.89 -0.23 -25.70
N ALA A 507 -8.06 -0.58 -25.19
CA ALA A 507 -8.23 -0.97 -23.81
C ALA A 507 -9.28 -2.06 -23.60
N LEU A 508 -9.01 -2.95 -22.65
CA LEU A 508 -10.01 -3.80 -22.03
C LEU A 508 -10.60 -3.02 -20.84
N VAL A 509 -11.90 -2.88 -20.79
CA VAL A 509 -12.61 -2.06 -19.78
C VAL A 509 -13.63 -2.94 -19.05
N VAL A 510 -13.54 -2.96 -17.72
CA VAL A 510 -14.58 -3.54 -16.88
C VAL A 510 -15.48 -2.40 -16.40
N PRO A 511 -16.76 -2.41 -16.77
CA PRO A 511 -17.72 -1.40 -16.36
C PRO A 511 -18.00 -1.45 -14.84
N GLU A 512 -18.34 -0.29 -14.25
CA GLU A 512 -19.02 -0.26 -12.95
C GLU A 512 -20.48 -0.71 -13.18
N PHE A 513 -20.71 -2.01 -13.07
CA PHE A 513 -21.94 -2.66 -13.53
C PHE A 513 -23.21 -2.05 -12.94
N ARG A 514 -23.20 -1.70 -11.65
CA ARG A 514 -24.37 -1.10 -11.03
C ARG A 514 -24.82 0.19 -11.75
N LEU A 515 -23.87 1.07 -12.05
CA LEU A 515 -24.16 2.35 -12.72
C LEU A 515 -24.51 2.17 -14.21
N VAL A 516 -23.83 1.23 -14.87
CA VAL A 516 -24.12 0.94 -16.29
C VAL A 516 -25.49 0.26 -16.44
N GLU A 517 -25.88 -0.63 -15.53
CA GLU A 517 -27.22 -1.23 -15.49
C GLU A 517 -28.32 -0.18 -15.24
N GLU A 518 -28.08 0.75 -14.30
CA GLU A 518 -28.99 1.88 -14.03
C GLU A 518 -29.15 2.73 -15.30
N TRP A 519 -28.05 3.11 -15.92
CA TRP A 519 -28.04 3.87 -17.17
C TRP A 519 -28.76 3.14 -18.32
N ALA A 520 -28.53 1.83 -18.47
CA ALA A 520 -29.17 1.02 -19.50
C ALA A 520 -30.71 0.98 -19.34
N ARG A 521 -31.20 0.85 -18.08
CA ARG A 521 -32.64 0.90 -17.79
C ARG A 521 -33.25 2.26 -18.11
N GLU A 522 -32.57 3.36 -17.77
CA GLU A 522 -32.99 4.73 -18.09
C GLU A 522 -33.10 4.98 -19.62
N HIS A 523 -32.24 4.30 -20.40
CA HIS A 523 -32.22 4.42 -21.86
C HIS A 523 -33.00 3.28 -22.56
N HIS A 524 -33.80 2.52 -21.81
CA HIS A 524 -34.64 1.44 -22.33
C HIS A 524 -33.88 0.35 -23.09
N ILE A 525 -32.62 0.08 -22.69
CA ILE A 525 -31.80 -0.99 -23.24
C ILE A 525 -32.15 -2.28 -22.50
N ALA A 526 -32.61 -3.29 -23.25
CA ALA A 526 -32.87 -4.62 -22.68
C ALA A 526 -31.56 -5.39 -22.53
N PHE A 527 -31.37 -6.03 -21.38
CA PHE A 527 -30.27 -6.94 -21.10
C PHE A 527 -30.74 -8.01 -20.10
N SER A 528 -30.16 -9.19 -20.17
CA SER A 528 -30.45 -10.33 -19.29
C SER A 528 -29.20 -10.71 -18.45
N SER A 529 -28.02 -10.32 -18.89
CA SER A 529 -26.76 -10.64 -18.25
C SER A 529 -25.74 -9.50 -18.43
N ARG A 530 -24.61 -9.60 -17.74
CA ARG A 530 -23.47 -8.67 -17.92
C ARG A 530 -22.83 -8.83 -19.29
N GLU A 531 -22.83 -10.04 -19.82
CA GLU A 531 -22.36 -10.36 -21.16
C GLU A 531 -23.18 -9.61 -22.21
N ASP A 532 -24.53 -9.65 -22.11
CA ASP A 532 -25.43 -8.90 -22.99
C ASP A 532 -25.15 -7.39 -22.91
N LEU A 533 -24.95 -6.90 -21.70
CA LEU A 533 -24.67 -5.48 -21.45
C LEU A 533 -23.35 -5.05 -22.09
N CYS A 534 -22.29 -5.85 -21.94
CA CYS A 534 -20.98 -5.60 -22.53
C CYS A 534 -20.98 -5.75 -24.07
N ALA A 535 -21.85 -6.58 -24.62
CA ALA A 535 -22.02 -6.75 -26.06
C ALA A 535 -22.87 -5.64 -26.71
N ASN A 536 -23.58 -4.82 -25.91
CA ASN A 536 -24.48 -3.80 -26.42
C ASN A 536 -23.72 -2.60 -26.97
N GLU A 537 -23.95 -2.27 -28.25
CA GLU A 537 -23.24 -1.18 -28.94
C GLU A 537 -23.53 0.22 -28.37
N GLN A 538 -24.72 0.47 -27.79
CA GLN A 538 -25.05 1.75 -27.17
C GLN A 538 -24.26 1.94 -25.86
N VAL A 539 -24.13 0.87 -25.06
CA VAL A 539 -23.31 0.86 -23.83
C VAL A 539 -21.84 1.10 -24.19
N LYS A 540 -21.33 0.38 -25.18
CA LYS A 540 -19.95 0.52 -25.65
C LYS A 540 -19.69 1.94 -26.18
N LYS A 541 -20.61 2.49 -26.96
CA LYS A 541 -20.52 3.86 -27.48
C LYS A 541 -20.50 4.88 -26.35
N MET A 542 -21.38 4.76 -25.37
CA MET A 542 -21.41 5.65 -24.20
C MET A 542 -20.07 5.67 -23.48
N LEU A 543 -19.50 4.50 -23.19
CA LEU A 543 -18.19 4.41 -22.52
C LEU A 543 -17.05 4.94 -23.41
N GLN A 544 -17.07 4.68 -24.72
CA GLN A 544 -16.07 5.22 -25.65
C GLN A 544 -16.12 6.75 -25.72
N GLU A 545 -17.29 7.36 -25.72
CA GLU A 545 -17.46 8.81 -25.73
C GLU A 545 -16.93 9.46 -24.44
N ARG A 546 -17.15 8.81 -23.30
CA ARG A 546 -16.58 9.24 -22.00
C ARG A 546 -15.06 9.16 -22.00
N ILE A 547 -14.50 8.04 -22.48
CA ILE A 547 -13.05 7.88 -22.65
C ILE A 547 -12.49 8.96 -23.58
N ASN A 548 -13.14 9.23 -24.71
CA ASN A 548 -12.72 10.25 -25.65
C ASN A 548 -12.69 11.66 -25.02
N THR A 549 -13.60 11.92 -24.09
CA THR A 549 -13.63 13.20 -23.36
C THR A 549 -12.47 13.30 -22.38
N LEU A 550 -12.19 12.24 -21.61
CA LEU A 550 -11.12 12.23 -20.61
C LEU A 550 -9.73 12.33 -21.23
N GLN A 551 -9.51 11.68 -22.36
CA GLN A 551 -8.19 11.58 -22.99
C GLN A 551 -7.83 12.75 -23.91
N GLN A 552 -8.63 13.83 -23.99
CA GLN A 552 -8.37 14.97 -24.88
C GLN A 552 -7.02 15.65 -24.64
N GLN A 553 -6.50 15.58 -23.42
CA GLN A 553 -5.19 16.13 -23.05
C GLN A 553 -4.01 15.23 -23.43
N LEU A 554 -4.25 13.97 -23.79
CA LEU A 554 -3.20 13.05 -24.22
C LEU A 554 -2.78 13.32 -25.67
N ALA A 555 -1.51 13.02 -25.97
CA ALA A 555 -1.04 13.04 -27.35
C ALA A 555 -1.85 12.05 -28.21
N TYR A 556 -2.06 12.37 -29.47
CA TYR A 556 -2.91 11.57 -30.36
C TYR A 556 -2.54 10.09 -30.41
N TYR A 557 -1.23 9.77 -30.30
CA TYR A 557 -0.73 8.41 -30.33
C TYR A 557 -0.92 7.64 -28.99
N GLU A 558 -1.23 8.33 -27.89
CA GLU A 558 -1.54 7.76 -26.58
C GLU A 558 -3.03 7.51 -26.39
N GLN A 559 -3.87 8.10 -27.23
CA GLN A 559 -5.32 8.03 -27.12
C GLN A 559 -5.84 6.64 -27.51
N ILE A 560 -6.71 6.09 -26.67
CA ILE A 560 -7.41 4.83 -26.91
C ILE A 560 -8.38 5.00 -28.08
N LYS A 561 -8.21 4.18 -29.10
CA LYS A 561 -9.03 4.19 -30.33
C LYS A 561 -10.19 3.21 -30.30
N ARG A 562 -10.00 2.06 -29.63
CA ARG A 562 -11.01 1.00 -29.51
C ARG A 562 -11.01 0.44 -28.11
N ILE A 563 -12.19 0.03 -27.64
CA ILE A 563 -12.36 -0.65 -26.36
C ILE A 563 -13.10 -1.97 -26.54
N THR A 564 -12.82 -2.91 -25.65
CA THR A 564 -13.65 -4.11 -25.44
C THR A 564 -14.12 -4.10 -23.99
N LEU A 565 -15.41 -4.29 -23.78
CA LEU A 565 -16.01 -4.39 -22.45
C LEU A 565 -15.93 -5.84 -21.97
N LEU A 566 -15.50 -6.03 -20.72
CA LEU A 566 -15.41 -7.35 -20.10
C LEU A 566 -16.49 -7.52 -19.05
N PRO A 567 -17.21 -8.69 -19.02
CA PRO A 567 -18.28 -8.94 -18.06
C PRO A 567 -17.78 -9.34 -16.68
N HIS A 568 -16.49 -9.63 -16.54
CA HIS A 568 -15.86 -10.08 -15.30
C HIS A 568 -14.75 -9.14 -14.87
N HIS A 569 -14.59 -8.99 -13.54
CA HIS A 569 -13.48 -8.23 -12.96
C HIS A 569 -12.18 -9.02 -13.10
N PHE A 570 -11.08 -8.29 -13.31
CA PHE A 570 -9.75 -8.85 -13.09
C PHE A 570 -9.61 -9.27 -11.62
N SER A 571 -9.05 -10.44 -11.38
CA SER A 571 -8.94 -10.97 -10.02
C SER A 571 -7.56 -11.56 -9.70
N MET A 572 -7.31 -11.79 -8.40
CA MET A 572 -6.12 -12.50 -7.94
C MET A 572 -6.23 -14.01 -8.22
N GLU A 573 -7.45 -14.57 -8.15
CA GLU A 573 -7.74 -15.97 -8.39
C GLU A 573 -7.43 -16.37 -9.83
N SER A 574 -7.77 -15.51 -10.79
CA SER A 574 -7.41 -15.69 -12.22
C SER A 574 -5.94 -15.38 -12.51
N GLY A 575 -5.20 -14.87 -11.52
CA GLY A 575 -3.82 -14.46 -11.65
C GLY A 575 -3.61 -13.13 -12.40
N GLU A 576 -4.66 -12.42 -12.77
CA GLU A 576 -4.64 -11.15 -13.53
C GLU A 576 -4.20 -9.97 -12.67
N LEU A 577 -4.41 -10.08 -11.35
CA LEU A 577 -3.93 -9.11 -10.39
C LEU A 577 -2.87 -9.72 -9.47
N THR A 578 -1.94 -8.88 -9.03
CA THR A 578 -1.03 -9.22 -7.93
C THR A 578 -1.76 -9.14 -6.58
N ASN A 579 -1.14 -9.63 -5.49
CA ASN A 579 -1.64 -9.47 -4.12
C ASN A 579 -1.80 -7.99 -3.69
N THR A 580 -1.20 -7.06 -4.44
CA THR A 580 -1.34 -5.61 -4.26
C THR A 580 -2.30 -4.97 -5.27
N LEU A 581 -3.14 -5.79 -5.92
CA LEU A 581 -4.14 -5.40 -6.94
C LEU A 581 -3.55 -4.68 -8.17
N LYS A 582 -2.27 -4.88 -8.46
CA LYS A 582 -1.65 -4.39 -9.70
C LYS A 582 -1.90 -5.36 -10.85
N ILE A 583 -2.15 -4.82 -12.03
CA ILE A 583 -2.38 -5.58 -13.27
C ILE A 583 -1.15 -6.41 -13.64
N ARG A 584 -1.36 -7.69 -13.92
CA ARG A 584 -0.37 -8.60 -14.50
C ARG A 584 -0.60 -8.73 -16.01
N ARG A 585 -0.08 -7.77 -16.75
CA ARG A 585 -0.30 -7.63 -18.20
C ARG A 585 -0.04 -8.90 -19.02
N PRO A 586 1.04 -9.70 -18.77
CA PRO A 586 1.25 -10.94 -19.52
C PRO A 586 0.11 -11.95 -19.36
N ILE A 587 -0.50 -11.99 -18.17
CA ILE A 587 -1.64 -12.89 -17.89
C ILE A 587 -2.91 -12.37 -18.59
N ILE A 588 -3.19 -11.07 -18.48
CA ILE A 588 -4.33 -10.43 -19.16
C ILE A 588 -4.22 -10.61 -20.67
N ASN A 589 -3.05 -10.33 -21.26
CA ASN A 589 -2.84 -10.52 -22.69
C ASN A 589 -3.09 -11.96 -23.12
N LYS A 590 -2.67 -12.93 -22.30
CA LYS A 590 -2.91 -14.36 -22.58
C LYS A 590 -4.39 -14.73 -22.46
N ASN A 591 -5.05 -14.29 -21.40
CA ASN A 591 -6.44 -14.67 -21.10
C ASN A 591 -7.43 -14.06 -22.10
N TYR A 592 -7.15 -12.85 -22.58
CA TYR A 592 -8.05 -12.07 -23.46
C TYR A 592 -7.46 -11.86 -24.86
N GLN A 593 -6.61 -12.79 -25.33
CA GLN A 593 -5.94 -12.67 -26.63
C GLN A 593 -6.93 -12.50 -27.79
N ALA A 594 -8.04 -13.24 -27.78
CA ALA A 594 -9.05 -13.19 -28.84
C ALA A 594 -9.77 -11.83 -28.89
N GLU A 595 -10.14 -11.30 -27.72
CA GLU A 595 -10.79 -10.00 -27.57
C GLU A 595 -9.83 -8.87 -27.98
N ILE A 596 -8.56 -9.02 -27.62
CA ILE A 596 -7.51 -8.07 -28.01
C ILE A 596 -7.33 -8.07 -29.52
N ASP A 597 -7.14 -9.23 -30.15
CA ASP A 597 -6.89 -9.31 -31.59
C ASP A 597 -8.08 -8.75 -32.40
N LYS A 598 -9.31 -9.01 -31.95
CA LYS A 598 -10.53 -8.46 -32.55
C LYS A 598 -10.54 -6.92 -32.57
N MET A 599 -9.93 -6.26 -31.60
CA MET A 599 -9.82 -4.79 -31.60
C MET A 599 -8.89 -4.26 -32.70
N TYR A 600 -8.01 -5.10 -33.25
CA TYR A 600 -7.04 -4.72 -34.30
C TYR A 600 -7.39 -5.30 -35.68
N GLU A 601 -8.46 -6.08 -35.79
CA GLU A 601 -9.01 -6.47 -37.09
C GLU A 601 -9.58 -5.24 -37.81
N GLU A 602 -9.43 -5.20 -39.16
CA GLU A 602 -9.87 -4.08 -40.02
C GLU A 602 -11.39 -3.96 -40.14
#